data_768d203fbb451caa7df4fc3622f085ed
#
_entry.id   768d203fbb451caa7df4fc3622f085ed
#
_cell.length_a   1.000
_cell.length_b   1.000
_cell.length_c   1.000
_cell.angle_alpha   90.00
_cell.angle_beta   90.00
_cell.angle_gamma   90.00
#
_symmetry.space_group_name_H-M   'P 1'
#
loop_
_entity.id
_entity.type
_entity.pdbx_description
1 polymer ?
#
loop_
_entity_poly.entity_id
_entity_poly.type
_entity_poly.pdbx_seq_one_letter_code
_entity_poly.pdbx_strand_id
1 'polypeptide(L)'
;MVLTGDIHSAWAADLTQDPNNPNLATGGYSAATGQGSRAVEFVATSITSPGLNDAGNNTANLLRSINPHFKHIDFNQRGYLLVDVTPQRVTGEWWTVDTVASASNVQSFSVAFEVQHGSNRLQPGAQTTPRADPPAPALAPAP
;
A
#
# COMPACT_ATOMS: atom_id res chain seq x y z
N MET A 1 6.98 -9.90 -1.95
CA MET A 1 6.05 -8.77 -2.08
C MET A 1 4.95 -9.12 -3.06
N VAL A 2 3.73 -8.74 -2.74
CA VAL A 2 2.54 -8.92 -3.59
C VAL A 2 2.00 -7.52 -3.91
N LEU A 3 1.60 -7.29 -5.16
CA LEU A 3 0.92 -6.08 -5.61
C LEU A 3 -0.46 -6.49 -6.12
N THR A 4 -1.50 -5.86 -5.60
CA THR A 4 -2.89 -6.17 -5.93
C THR A 4 -3.71 -4.90 -6.11
N GLY A 5 -4.95 -5.07 -6.53
CA GLY A 5 -5.91 -4.00 -6.75
C GLY A 5 -7.33 -4.57 -6.77
N ASP A 6 -8.21 -4.01 -7.60
CA ASP A 6 -9.59 -4.44 -7.87
C ASP A 6 -10.60 -4.17 -6.74
N ILE A 7 -10.20 -4.27 -5.49
CA ILE A 7 -11.09 -4.10 -4.32
C ILE A 7 -11.58 -2.65 -4.08
N HIS A 8 -11.11 -1.69 -4.87
CA HIS A 8 -11.46 -0.26 -4.82
C HIS A 8 -11.17 0.42 -3.47
N SER A 9 -10.16 -0.06 -2.77
CA SER A 9 -9.66 0.49 -1.50
C SER A 9 -8.16 0.30 -1.38
N ALA A 10 -7.51 1.11 -0.55
CA ALA A 10 -6.07 1.04 -0.35
C ALA A 10 -5.75 0.20 0.89
N TRP A 11 -4.78 -0.71 0.78
CA TRP A 11 -4.33 -1.53 1.90
C TRP A 11 -2.83 -1.73 1.89
N ALA A 12 -2.27 -1.84 3.10
CA ALA A 12 -0.91 -2.32 3.32
C ALA A 12 -0.92 -3.39 4.41
N ALA A 13 -0.37 -4.56 4.14
CA ALA A 13 -0.43 -5.69 5.05
C ALA A 13 0.87 -6.48 5.11
N ASP A 14 1.18 -7.00 6.30
CA ASP A 14 2.08 -8.14 6.45
C ASP A 14 1.29 -9.42 6.16
N LEU A 15 1.81 -10.28 5.30
CA LEU A 15 1.18 -11.56 4.99
C LEU A 15 1.72 -12.64 5.92
N THR A 16 0.85 -13.20 6.73
CA THR A 16 1.19 -14.19 7.78
C THR A 16 0.22 -15.38 7.72
N GLN A 17 0.61 -16.48 8.31
CA GLN A 17 -0.20 -17.69 8.35
C GLN A 17 -1.40 -17.53 9.29
N ASP A 18 -1.18 -16.95 10.46
CA ASP A 18 -2.23 -16.75 11.47
C ASP A 18 -1.99 -15.42 12.21
N PRO A 19 -2.63 -14.34 11.73
CA PRO A 19 -2.37 -12.98 12.23
C PRO A 19 -2.82 -12.75 13.68
N ASN A 20 -3.78 -13.55 14.16
CA ASN A 20 -4.38 -13.39 15.48
C ASN A 20 -3.81 -14.37 16.52
N ASN A 21 -2.90 -15.24 16.12
CA ASN A 21 -2.19 -16.13 17.00
C ASN A 21 -0.87 -15.48 17.48
N PRO A 22 -0.69 -15.19 18.76
CA PRO A 22 0.56 -14.61 19.26
C PRO A 22 1.71 -15.63 19.38
N ASN A 23 1.44 -16.93 19.24
CA ASN A 23 2.44 -17.98 19.39
C ASN A 23 3.21 -18.21 18.08
N LEU A 24 4.38 -17.64 17.99
CA LEU A 24 5.26 -17.75 16.81
C LEU A 24 5.65 -19.19 16.47
N ALA A 25 5.77 -20.08 17.48
CA ALA A 25 6.13 -21.47 17.27
C ALA A 25 5.06 -22.29 16.54
N THR A 26 3.82 -21.83 16.55
CA THR A 26 2.67 -22.45 15.87
C THR A 26 2.18 -21.65 14.65
N GLY A 27 3.04 -20.81 14.07
CA GLY A 27 2.72 -20.03 12.88
C GLY A 27 2.07 -18.68 13.13
N GLY A 28 2.14 -18.20 14.37
CA GLY A 28 1.57 -16.93 14.77
C GLY A 28 2.34 -15.71 14.28
N TYR A 29 1.89 -14.53 14.70
CA TYR A 29 2.37 -13.24 14.24
C TYR A 29 2.55 -12.26 15.40
N SER A 30 3.59 -11.46 15.34
CA SER A 30 3.84 -10.32 16.23
C SER A 30 3.77 -9.00 15.48
N ALA A 31 2.72 -8.22 15.73
CA ALA A 31 2.56 -6.91 15.10
C ALA A 31 3.69 -5.93 15.46
N ALA A 32 4.26 -6.05 16.66
CA ALA A 32 5.32 -5.18 17.14
C ALA A 32 6.65 -5.42 16.42
N THR A 33 6.96 -6.66 16.08
CA THR A 33 8.25 -7.03 15.48
C THR A 33 8.14 -7.46 14.02
N GLY A 34 6.93 -7.79 13.52
CA GLY A 34 6.69 -8.38 12.22
C GLY A 34 7.12 -9.85 12.12
N GLN A 35 7.54 -10.47 13.23
CA GLN A 35 7.85 -11.90 13.22
C GLN A 35 6.62 -12.72 12.86
N GLY A 36 6.81 -13.77 12.06
CA GLY A 36 5.73 -14.58 11.50
C GLY A 36 5.24 -14.09 10.14
N SER A 37 5.61 -12.89 9.71
CA SER A 37 5.33 -12.42 8.36
C SER A 37 6.17 -13.18 7.33
N ARG A 38 5.54 -13.58 6.22
CA ARG A 38 6.14 -14.32 5.11
C ARG A 38 6.38 -13.45 3.89
N ALA A 39 5.55 -12.43 3.71
CA ALA A 39 5.62 -11.47 2.64
C ALA A 39 4.90 -10.18 3.05
N VAL A 40 4.88 -9.19 2.16
CA VAL A 40 4.10 -7.98 2.32
C VAL A 40 3.22 -7.77 1.11
N GLU A 41 2.08 -7.09 1.30
CA GLU A 41 1.15 -6.75 0.25
C GLU A 41 0.86 -5.26 0.22
N PHE A 42 0.84 -4.70 -0.98
CA PHE A 42 0.37 -3.36 -1.28
C PHE A 42 -0.83 -3.48 -2.22
N VAL A 43 -1.97 -2.94 -1.81
CA VAL A 43 -3.22 -2.93 -2.58
C VAL A 43 -3.50 -1.51 -3.05
N ALA A 44 -3.54 -1.32 -4.36
CA ALA A 44 -3.89 -0.05 -4.97
C ALA A 44 -5.40 0.19 -4.88
N THR A 45 -5.80 1.43 -4.57
CA THR A 45 -7.20 1.85 -4.69
C THR A 45 -7.60 2.06 -6.15
N SER A 46 -8.88 2.32 -6.39
CA SER A 46 -9.39 2.68 -7.72
C SER A 46 -9.10 4.15 -8.07
N ILE A 47 -8.97 4.46 -9.35
CA ILE A 47 -8.89 5.84 -9.85
C ILE A 47 -10.30 6.47 -9.89
N THR A 48 -11.26 5.80 -10.52
CA THR A 48 -12.61 6.38 -10.80
C THR A 48 -13.76 5.52 -10.28
N SER A 49 -13.55 4.22 -10.08
CA SER A 49 -14.61 3.33 -9.60
C SER A 49 -15.06 3.69 -8.18
N PRO A 50 -16.35 3.54 -7.88
CA PRO A 50 -16.85 3.76 -6.53
C PRO A 50 -16.13 2.87 -5.52
N GLY A 51 -15.90 3.37 -4.31
CA GLY A 51 -15.43 2.59 -3.20
C GLY A 51 -16.49 2.41 -2.12
N LEU A 52 -16.10 1.78 -1.05
CA LEU A 52 -16.91 1.72 0.15
C LEU A 52 -16.88 3.12 0.80
N ASN A 53 -18.04 3.65 1.12
CA ASN A 53 -18.13 4.93 1.84
C ASN A 53 -18.07 4.64 3.36
N ASP A 54 -16.88 4.75 3.94
CA ASP A 54 -16.64 4.51 5.37
C ASP A 54 -16.56 5.83 6.14
N ALA A 55 -17.72 6.35 6.52
CA ALA A 55 -17.80 7.61 7.24
C ALA A 55 -16.99 7.58 8.55
N GLY A 56 -16.02 8.49 8.66
CA GLY A 56 -15.15 8.59 9.83
C GLY A 56 -14.14 7.44 9.97
N ASN A 57 -13.91 6.67 8.91
CA ASN A 57 -13.01 5.51 8.91
C ASN A 57 -13.31 4.45 9.98
N ASN A 58 -14.57 4.30 10.36
CA ASN A 58 -14.97 3.42 11.46
C ASN A 58 -14.72 1.95 11.14
N THR A 59 -15.06 1.51 9.92
CA THR A 59 -14.83 0.14 9.46
C THR A 59 -13.34 -0.15 9.31
N ALA A 60 -12.59 0.77 8.71
CA ALA A 60 -11.14 0.64 8.55
C ALA A 60 -10.43 0.52 9.91
N ASN A 61 -10.80 1.35 10.87
CA ASN A 61 -10.25 1.32 12.22
C ASN A 61 -10.60 0.02 12.96
N LEU A 62 -11.85 -0.43 12.86
CA LEU A 62 -12.27 -1.71 13.43
C LEU A 62 -11.46 -2.87 12.84
N LEU A 63 -11.36 -2.96 11.52
CA LEU A 63 -10.62 -4.03 10.86
C LEU A 63 -9.15 -4.05 11.27
N ARG A 64 -8.51 -2.89 11.39
CA ARG A 64 -7.12 -2.79 11.86
C ARG A 64 -6.97 -3.20 13.31
N SER A 65 -7.96 -2.92 14.16
CA SER A 65 -7.92 -3.26 15.59
C SER A 65 -8.01 -4.76 15.86
N ILE A 66 -8.73 -5.51 15.02
CA ILE A 66 -8.93 -6.96 15.16
C ILE A 66 -8.02 -7.78 14.23
N ASN A 67 -7.28 -7.13 13.33
CA ASN A 67 -6.37 -7.77 12.38
C ASN A 67 -4.99 -7.06 12.43
N PRO A 68 -4.11 -7.44 13.33
CA PRO A 68 -2.88 -6.70 13.63
C PRO A 68 -1.85 -6.67 12.49
N HIS A 69 -2.03 -7.51 11.48
CA HIS A 69 -1.20 -7.56 10.28
C HIS A 69 -1.53 -6.45 9.26
N PHE A 70 -2.71 -5.83 9.34
CA PHE A 70 -3.05 -4.67 8.52
C PHE A 70 -2.39 -3.41 9.06
N LYS A 71 -1.55 -2.78 8.24
CA LYS A 71 -0.84 -1.54 8.58
C LYS A 71 -1.59 -0.30 8.12
N HIS A 72 -2.29 -0.42 7.00
CA HIS A 72 -3.10 0.65 6.42
C HIS A 72 -4.36 0.08 5.78
N ILE A 73 -5.46 0.80 5.92
CA ILE A 73 -6.73 0.58 5.22
C ILE A 73 -7.35 1.94 4.95
N ASP A 74 -7.72 2.20 3.71
CA ASP A 74 -8.50 3.37 3.31
C ASP A 74 -9.57 2.96 2.30
N PHE A 75 -10.85 3.13 2.69
CA PHE A 75 -12.02 2.84 1.88
C PHE A 75 -12.55 4.03 1.10
N ASN A 76 -12.09 5.24 1.45
CA ASN A 76 -12.71 6.48 1.01
C ASN A 76 -11.99 7.13 -0.16
N GLN A 77 -10.68 7.12 -0.14
CA GLN A 77 -9.87 7.87 -1.08
C GLN A 77 -9.73 7.14 -2.43
N ARG A 78 -9.69 7.93 -3.50
CA ARG A 78 -9.35 7.49 -4.86
C ARG A 78 -7.95 7.93 -5.18
N GLY A 79 -7.28 7.18 -6.04
CA GLY A 79 -5.91 7.53 -6.36
C GLY A 79 -5.14 6.36 -6.96
N TYR A 80 -3.85 6.33 -6.70
CA TYR A 80 -2.95 5.33 -7.25
C TYR A 80 -1.86 4.95 -6.24
N LEU A 81 -1.23 3.85 -6.50
CA LEU A 81 -0.06 3.37 -5.78
C LEU A 81 1.18 3.59 -6.66
N LEU A 82 2.15 4.35 -6.15
CA LEU A 82 3.48 4.45 -6.73
C LEU A 82 4.40 3.49 -5.98
N VAL A 83 5.16 2.68 -6.71
CA VAL A 83 6.11 1.73 -6.12
C VAL A 83 7.53 2.10 -6.55
N ASP A 84 8.35 2.48 -5.57
CA ASP A 84 9.79 2.70 -5.76
C ASP A 84 10.57 1.46 -5.34
N VAL A 85 11.36 0.93 -6.27
CA VAL A 85 12.13 -0.30 -6.06
C VAL A 85 13.62 0.00 -6.16
N THR A 86 14.34 -0.33 -5.12
CA THR A 86 15.80 -0.28 -5.05
C THR A 86 16.36 -1.63 -4.61
N PRO A 87 17.66 -1.89 -4.75
CA PRO A 87 18.25 -3.11 -4.19
C PRO A 87 18.12 -3.24 -2.68
N GLN A 88 17.91 -2.14 -1.95
CA GLN A 88 17.86 -2.10 -0.49
C GLN A 88 16.45 -2.17 0.06
N ARG A 89 15.44 -1.66 -0.68
CA ARG A 89 14.06 -1.58 -0.22
C ARG A 89 13.06 -1.48 -1.37
N VAL A 90 11.81 -1.77 -1.03
CA VAL A 90 10.65 -1.38 -1.83
C VAL A 90 9.77 -0.47 -1.00
N THR A 91 9.37 0.67 -1.55
CA THR A 91 8.44 1.62 -0.93
C THR A 91 7.17 1.68 -1.77
N GLY A 92 6.02 1.51 -1.13
CA GLY A 92 4.71 1.78 -1.72
C GLY A 92 4.16 3.10 -1.17
N GLU A 93 3.79 4.00 -2.05
CA GLU A 93 3.22 5.32 -1.74
C GLU A 93 1.81 5.41 -2.28
N TRP A 94 0.85 5.68 -1.42
CA TRP A 94 -0.51 5.99 -1.85
C TRP A 94 -0.66 7.49 -2.06
N TRP A 95 -1.07 7.82 -3.28
CA TRP A 95 -1.38 9.16 -3.70
C TRP A 95 -2.88 9.26 -3.99
N THR A 96 -3.51 10.31 -3.50
CA THR A 96 -4.95 10.51 -3.64
C THR A 96 -5.25 11.65 -4.59
N VAL A 97 -6.37 11.54 -5.32
CA VAL A 97 -6.93 12.60 -6.14
C VAL A 97 -8.03 13.32 -5.37
N ASP A 98 -8.18 14.61 -5.60
CA ASP A 98 -9.13 15.45 -4.85
C ASP A 98 -10.57 15.17 -5.23
N THR A 99 -10.83 14.80 -6.47
CA THR A 99 -12.16 14.50 -6.98
C THR A 99 -12.11 13.56 -8.18
N VAL A 100 -13.17 12.79 -8.36
CA VAL A 100 -13.43 11.98 -9.56
C VAL A 100 -14.75 12.40 -10.25
N ALA A 101 -15.41 13.42 -9.72
CA ALA A 101 -16.68 13.95 -10.28
C ALA A 101 -16.45 14.87 -11.49
N SER A 102 -15.26 15.43 -11.62
CA SER A 102 -14.84 16.29 -12.72
C SER A 102 -13.36 16.09 -13.04
N ALA A 103 -12.91 16.53 -14.20
CA ALA A 103 -11.49 16.50 -14.53
C ALA A 103 -10.69 17.36 -13.56
N SER A 104 -9.70 16.77 -12.93
CA SER A 104 -8.76 17.42 -12.00
C SER A 104 -7.38 16.79 -12.13
N ASN A 105 -6.34 17.58 -11.94
CA ASN A 105 -4.95 17.13 -11.84
C ASN A 105 -4.38 17.31 -10.42
N VAL A 106 -5.22 17.64 -9.47
CA VAL A 106 -4.80 17.82 -8.07
C VAL A 106 -4.67 16.45 -7.41
N GLN A 107 -3.48 16.23 -6.88
CA GLN A 107 -3.14 15.00 -6.15
C GLN A 107 -2.38 15.32 -4.88
N SER A 108 -2.45 14.44 -3.91
CA SER A 108 -1.78 14.60 -2.61
C SER A 108 -1.17 13.29 -2.16
N PHE A 109 0.01 13.36 -1.56
CA PHE A 109 0.60 12.23 -0.85
C PHE A 109 -0.25 11.90 0.38
N SER A 110 -0.59 10.63 0.54
CA SER A 110 -1.38 10.14 1.67
C SER A 110 -0.50 9.44 2.70
N VAL A 111 0.08 8.32 2.32
CA VAL A 111 0.90 7.50 3.22
C VAL A 111 1.90 6.68 2.42
N ALA A 112 3.01 6.29 3.06
CA ALA A 112 3.94 5.32 2.52
C ALA A 112 4.25 4.22 3.52
N PHE A 113 4.50 3.03 3.00
CA PHE A 113 5.09 1.91 3.73
C PHE A 113 6.24 1.33 2.93
N GLU A 114 7.24 0.82 3.64
CA GLU A 114 8.40 0.22 3.01
C GLU A 114 8.71 -1.17 3.58
N VAL A 115 9.34 -1.99 2.76
CA VAL A 115 9.94 -3.26 3.14
C VAL A 115 11.41 -3.25 2.79
N GLN A 116 12.27 -3.49 3.76
CA GLN A 116 13.71 -3.54 3.58
C GLN A 116 14.14 -4.89 2.99
N HIS A 117 15.25 -4.89 2.25
CA HIS A 117 15.88 -6.11 1.76
C HIS A 117 16.11 -7.09 2.91
N GLY A 118 15.77 -8.36 2.70
CA GLY A 118 15.87 -9.41 3.71
C GLY A 118 14.80 -9.37 4.81
N SER A 119 13.87 -8.39 4.75
CA SER A 119 12.73 -8.30 5.65
C SER A 119 11.45 -8.71 4.92
N ASN A 120 10.50 -9.28 5.66
CA ASN A 120 9.15 -9.61 5.15
C ASN A 120 8.06 -8.81 5.88
N ARG A 121 8.41 -7.67 6.46
CA ARG A 121 7.47 -6.84 7.20
C ARG A 121 7.44 -5.41 6.66
N LEU A 122 6.28 -4.77 6.77
CA LEU A 122 6.11 -3.36 6.48
C LEU A 122 6.53 -2.49 7.66
N GLN A 123 7.17 -1.38 7.33
CA GLN A 123 7.49 -0.29 8.25
C GLN A 123 6.92 1.01 7.65
N PRO A 124 6.63 2.03 8.48
CA PRO A 124 6.31 3.35 7.96
C PRO A 124 7.43 3.82 7.02
N GLY A 125 7.05 4.27 5.85
CA GLY A 125 7.93 4.87 4.85
C GLY A 125 7.74 6.38 4.77
N ALA A 126 8.59 7.02 3.99
CA ALA A 126 8.46 8.42 3.63
C ALA A 126 8.22 8.55 2.12
N GLN A 127 7.67 9.69 1.71
CA GLN A 127 7.59 10.04 0.31
C GLN A 127 9.00 9.99 -0.29
N THR A 128 9.14 9.27 -1.40
CA THR A 128 10.42 9.21 -2.12
C THR A 128 10.64 10.50 -2.88
N THR A 129 11.90 10.92 -2.95
CA THR A 129 12.26 12.04 -3.83
C THR A 129 12.03 11.59 -5.27
N PRO A 130 11.30 12.35 -6.10
CA PRO A 130 11.14 12.03 -7.51
C PRO A 130 12.51 11.81 -8.15
N ARG A 131 12.67 10.71 -8.85
CA ARG A 131 13.84 10.53 -9.71
C ARG A 131 13.75 11.54 -10.84
N ALA A 132 14.92 12.06 -11.28
CA ALA A 132 14.96 12.76 -12.54
C ALA A 132 14.40 11.82 -13.62
N ASP A 133 13.40 12.27 -14.35
CA ASP A 133 12.84 11.47 -15.44
C ASP A 133 13.95 11.11 -16.41
N PRO A 134 14.13 9.85 -16.77
CA PRO A 134 15.01 9.50 -17.85
C PRO A 134 14.52 10.23 -19.13
N PRO A 135 15.41 10.64 -20.03
CA PRO A 135 14.98 11.21 -21.29
C PRO A 135 13.99 10.26 -21.96
N ALA A 136 12.94 10.80 -22.53
CA ALA A 136 11.94 10.01 -23.23
C ALA A 136 12.65 9.05 -24.20
N PRO A 137 12.25 7.76 -24.26
CA PRO A 137 12.83 6.84 -25.21
C PRO A 137 12.65 7.37 -26.63
N ALA A 138 13.64 7.14 -27.49
CA ALA A 138 13.53 7.51 -28.89
C ALA A 138 12.23 6.90 -29.47
N LEU A 139 11.50 7.69 -30.25
CA LEU A 139 10.34 7.19 -30.96
C LEU A 139 10.74 6.00 -31.82
N ALA A 140 9.91 4.98 -31.88
CA ALA A 140 10.11 3.88 -32.80
C ALA A 140 10.26 4.44 -34.24
N PRO A 141 11.14 3.86 -35.08
CA PRO A 141 11.20 4.22 -36.48
C PRO A 141 9.81 4.14 -37.10
N ALA A 142 9.45 5.12 -37.88
CA ALA A 142 8.21 5.03 -38.67
C ALA A 142 8.25 3.79 -39.56
N PRO A 143 7.13 3.08 -39.74
CA PRO A 143 7.04 1.89 -40.56
C PRO A 143 7.32 2.20 -42.06
#